data_bd66eb100214dab2edc4ff90c96dbfef
#
_entry.id   bd66eb100214dab2edc4ff90c96dbfef
#
_cell.length_a   1.000
_cell.length_b   1.000
_cell.length_c   1.000
_cell.angle_alpha   90.00
_cell.angle_beta   90.00
_cell.angle_gamma   90.00
#
_symmetry.space_group_name_H-M   'P 1'
#
loop_
_entity.id
_entity.type
_entity.pdbx_description
1 polymer ?
#
loop_
_entity_poly.entity_id
_entity_poly.type
_entity_poly.pdbx_seq_one_letter_code
_entity_poly.pdbx_strand_id
1 'polypeptide(L)'
;MDKVINVENACLTINKNVILDNIDFEAGEGEIVGIVGRNGSGKTMLMKCICGFIPLTSGRITVDGKEIGKDVDFPASTGVIIETPGFVPYYTGFHNLKILSEIGTRIPDERIKEAMKLVGLDPGLKRHVGKYSLGMRQRLGIAQAIMEDQRILILDEPFNGLDADGVVDIRRLLLEYKEQGRTVLIASHIAQDINILCD
;
A
#
# COMPACT_ATOMS: atom_id res chain seq x y z
N MET A 1 -16.61 -2.75 -15.93
CA MET A 1 -15.96 -3.19 -14.70
C MET A 1 -16.36 -2.23 -13.60
N ASP A 2 -16.64 -2.74 -12.41
CA ASP A 2 -17.00 -1.87 -11.30
C ASP A 2 -15.76 -1.11 -10.83
N LYS A 3 -15.88 0.21 -10.70
CA LYS A 3 -14.79 1.07 -10.22
C LYS A 3 -14.59 0.84 -8.73
N VAL A 4 -13.40 0.36 -8.37
CA VAL A 4 -13.01 0.16 -6.97
C VAL A 4 -12.42 1.45 -6.38
N ILE A 5 -11.55 2.13 -7.13
CA ILE A 5 -11.05 3.47 -6.78
C ILE A 5 -11.44 4.41 -7.90
N ASN A 6 -12.05 5.54 -7.57
CA ASN A 6 -12.36 6.58 -8.54
C ASN A 6 -11.99 7.95 -7.97
N VAL A 7 -11.15 8.67 -8.68
CA VAL A 7 -10.65 10.02 -8.33
C VAL A 7 -11.13 10.99 -9.39
N GLU A 8 -11.83 12.03 -8.99
CA GLU A 8 -12.47 12.99 -9.88
C GLU A 8 -12.07 14.42 -9.50
N ASN A 9 -11.43 15.13 -10.43
CA ASN A 9 -11.01 16.53 -10.31
C ASN A 9 -10.26 16.80 -8.98
N ALA A 10 -9.45 15.85 -8.52
CA ALA A 10 -8.80 15.94 -7.22
C ALA A 10 -7.74 17.04 -7.19
N CYS A 11 -7.94 18.02 -6.32
CA CYS A 11 -7.00 19.10 -6.07
C CYS A 11 -6.55 19.09 -4.60
N LEU A 12 -5.27 19.34 -4.36
CA LEU A 12 -4.72 19.52 -3.04
C LEU A 12 -3.79 20.73 -3.01
N THR A 13 -4.08 21.69 -2.16
CA THR A 13 -3.24 22.87 -1.92
C THR A 13 -2.84 22.93 -0.44
N ILE A 14 -1.54 22.96 -0.17
CA ILE A 14 -0.99 23.06 1.20
C ILE A 14 -0.11 24.32 1.26
N ASN A 15 -0.37 25.20 2.23
CA ASN A 15 0.39 26.43 2.43
C ASN A 15 0.55 27.26 1.12
N LYS A 16 -0.53 27.39 0.33
CA LYS A 16 -0.59 28.08 -0.97
C LYS A 16 0.20 27.37 -2.10
N ASN A 17 0.80 26.24 -1.86
CA ASN A 17 1.43 25.43 -2.90
C ASN A 17 0.43 24.38 -3.42
N VAL A 18 0.23 24.36 -4.72
CA VAL A 18 -0.57 23.35 -5.40
C VAL A 18 0.26 22.06 -5.46
N ILE A 19 -0.25 21.00 -4.83
CA ILE A 19 0.38 19.67 -4.77
C ILE A 19 -0.27 18.72 -5.78
N LEU A 20 -1.61 18.76 -5.86
CA LEU A 20 -2.39 18.02 -6.85
C LEU A 20 -3.24 19.04 -7.59
N ASP A 21 -3.27 18.93 -8.92
CA ASP A 21 -4.01 19.84 -9.79
C ASP A 21 -4.88 19.05 -10.75
N ASN A 22 -6.18 19.01 -10.46
CA ASN A 22 -7.21 18.40 -11.30
C ASN A 22 -6.86 16.97 -11.74
N ILE A 23 -6.58 16.10 -10.77
CA ILE A 23 -6.22 14.70 -11.03
C ILE A 23 -7.48 13.87 -11.19
N ASP A 24 -7.53 13.10 -12.30
CA ASP A 24 -8.58 12.14 -12.60
C ASP A 24 -7.96 10.80 -12.91
N PHE A 25 -8.41 9.73 -12.24
CA PHE A 25 -8.12 8.35 -12.63
C PHE A 25 -9.09 7.37 -11.97
N GLU A 26 -9.10 6.15 -12.47
CA GLU A 26 -9.90 5.07 -11.93
C GLU A 26 -9.09 3.76 -11.88
N ALA A 27 -9.46 2.89 -10.95
CA ALA A 27 -8.98 1.51 -10.87
C ALA A 27 -10.18 0.57 -10.70
N GLY A 28 -10.25 -0.44 -11.55
CA GLY A 28 -11.26 -1.48 -11.53
C GLY A 28 -10.92 -2.65 -10.59
N GLU A 29 -11.88 -3.57 -10.45
CA GLU A 29 -11.65 -4.81 -9.70
C GLU A 29 -10.64 -5.70 -10.46
N GLY A 30 -9.65 -6.23 -9.72
CA GLY A 30 -8.61 -7.09 -10.28
C GLY A 30 -7.61 -6.37 -11.18
N GLU A 31 -7.47 -5.05 -11.07
CA GLU A 31 -6.48 -4.27 -11.80
C GLU A 31 -5.27 -3.90 -10.92
N ILE A 32 -4.11 -3.80 -11.56
CA ILE A 32 -2.94 -3.15 -10.98
C ILE A 32 -2.74 -1.81 -11.70
N VAL A 33 -2.98 -0.72 -10.99
CA VAL A 33 -2.84 0.65 -11.51
C VAL A 33 -1.56 1.29 -10.99
N GLY A 34 -0.75 1.84 -11.90
CA GLY A 34 0.54 2.46 -11.59
C GLY A 34 0.53 3.98 -11.66
N ILE A 35 0.94 4.65 -10.60
CA ILE A 35 1.19 6.09 -10.59
C ILE A 35 2.68 6.31 -10.79
N VAL A 36 3.06 6.84 -11.96
CA VAL A 36 4.45 7.13 -12.31
C VAL A 36 4.74 8.63 -12.16
N GLY A 37 5.86 8.96 -11.56
CA GLY A 37 6.28 10.35 -11.46
C GLY A 37 7.59 10.50 -10.68
N ARG A 38 8.25 11.65 -10.88
CA ARG A 38 9.49 11.97 -10.17
C ARG A 38 9.22 12.13 -8.67
N ASN A 39 10.28 12.08 -7.86
CA ASN A 39 10.17 12.40 -6.44
C ASN A 39 9.67 13.84 -6.27
N GLY A 40 8.70 14.02 -5.35
CA GLY A 40 8.05 15.31 -5.13
C GLY A 40 6.90 15.64 -6.10
N SER A 41 6.49 14.73 -7.00
CA SER A 41 5.38 14.97 -7.95
C SER A 41 3.97 14.80 -7.34
N GLY A 42 3.85 14.56 -6.04
CA GLY A 42 2.55 14.44 -5.38
C GLY A 42 2.01 13.01 -5.25
N LYS A 43 2.68 11.95 -5.75
CA LYS A 43 2.22 10.55 -5.68
C LYS A 43 1.81 10.12 -4.26
N THR A 44 2.71 10.27 -3.32
CA THR A 44 2.46 9.97 -1.90
C THR A 44 1.29 10.76 -1.33
N MET A 45 1.17 12.06 -1.71
CA MET A 45 0.07 12.90 -1.25
C MET A 45 -1.28 12.46 -1.82
N LEU A 46 -1.31 12.05 -3.09
CA LEU A 46 -2.51 11.48 -3.71
C LEU A 46 -2.93 10.18 -2.99
N MET A 47 -1.98 9.28 -2.72
CA MET A 47 -2.27 8.06 -1.94
C MET A 47 -2.77 8.38 -0.53
N LYS A 48 -2.20 9.39 0.15
CA LYS A 48 -2.70 9.85 1.46
C LYS A 48 -4.14 10.38 1.38
N CYS A 49 -4.51 11.06 0.29
CA CYS A 49 -5.88 11.51 0.07
C CYS A 49 -6.82 10.33 -0.18
N ILE A 50 -6.42 9.34 -0.97
CA ILE A 50 -7.22 8.12 -1.22
C ILE A 50 -7.44 7.33 0.08
N CYS A 51 -6.44 7.26 0.95
CA CYS A 51 -6.54 6.62 2.26
C CYS A 51 -7.29 7.47 3.31
N GLY A 52 -7.70 8.69 3.01
CA GLY A 52 -8.37 9.57 3.96
C GLY A 52 -7.45 10.23 4.99
N PHE A 53 -6.13 10.09 4.88
CA PHE A 53 -5.18 10.71 5.81
C PHE A 53 -5.08 12.23 5.64
N ILE A 54 -5.39 12.73 4.45
CA ILE A 54 -5.38 14.16 4.12
C ILE A 54 -6.63 14.46 3.28
N PRO A 55 -7.46 15.44 3.69
CA PRO A 55 -8.62 15.84 2.91
C PRO A 55 -8.17 16.60 1.64
N LEU A 56 -8.91 16.41 0.54
CA LEU A 56 -8.75 17.22 -0.66
C LEU A 56 -9.14 18.69 -0.40
N THR A 57 -8.56 19.60 -1.16
CA THR A 57 -9.02 21.00 -1.24
C THR A 57 -10.31 21.10 -2.06
N SER A 58 -10.40 20.32 -3.15
CA SER A 58 -11.61 20.16 -3.98
C SER A 58 -11.52 18.87 -4.78
N GLY A 59 -12.63 18.50 -5.42
CA GLY A 59 -12.76 17.22 -6.11
C GLY A 59 -13.31 16.13 -5.20
N ARG A 60 -13.27 14.89 -5.67
CA ARG A 60 -13.87 13.75 -4.96
C ARG A 60 -13.04 12.49 -5.14
N ILE A 61 -12.98 11.68 -4.09
CA ILE A 61 -12.42 10.33 -4.12
C ILE A 61 -13.46 9.37 -3.59
N THR A 62 -13.74 8.31 -4.34
CA THR A 62 -14.58 7.20 -3.86
C THR A 62 -13.77 5.90 -3.90
N VAL A 63 -13.96 5.08 -2.86
CA VAL A 63 -13.39 3.72 -2.76
C VAL A 63 -14.53 2.76 -2.41
N ASP A 64 -14.69 1.71 -3.21
CA ASP A 64 -15.83 0.78 -3.10
C ASP A 64 -17.18 1.53 -3.05
N GLY A 65 -17.33 2.58 -3.90
CA GLY A 65 -18.53 3.40 -4.00
C GLY A 65 -18.80 4.35 -2.82
N LYS A 66 -17.91 4.42 -1.82
CA LYS A 66 -18.02 5.33 -0.66
C LYS A 66 -17.08 6.51 -0.81
N GLU A 67 -17.60 7.73 -0.61
CA GLU A 67 -16.82 8.96 -0.71
C GLU A 67 -15.97 9.14 0.56
N ILE A 68 -14.66 9.28 0.36
CA ILE A 68 -13.69 9.48 1.44
C ILE A 68 -13.86 10.90 2.02
N GLY A 69 -13.89 10.99 3.34
CA GLY A 69 -14.09 12.24 4.07
C GLY A 69 -15.55 12.70 4.17
N LYS A 70 -16.51 11.91 3.61
CA LYS A 70 -17.94 12.19 3.70
C LYS A 70 -18.75 10.99 4.17
N ASP A 71 -18.66 9.86 3.47
CA ASP A 71 -19.36 8.63 3.84
C ASP A 71 -18.54 7.80 4.82
N VAL A 72 -17.21 7.84 4.68
CA VAL A 72 -16.23 7.15 5.52
C VAL A 72 -14.97 7.99 5.67
N ASP A 73 -14.30 7.86 6.82
CA ASP A 73 -13.00 8.51 7.03
C ASP A 73 -11.87 7.73 6.35
N PHE A 74 -11.96 6.39 6.32
CA PHE A 74 -10.95 5.50 5.74
C PHE A 74 -11.61 4.43 4.88
N PRO A 75 -10.97 4.00 3.77
CA PRO A 75 -11.46 2.92 2.94
C PRO A 75 -11.37 1.58 3.68
N ALA A 76 -12.45 0.81 3.67
CA ALA A 76 -12.48 -0.53 4.25
C ALA A 76 -11.63 -1.52 3.43
N SER A 77 -11.22 -2.64 4.04
CA SER A 77 -10.49 -3.75 3.39
C SER A 77 -9.28 -3.28 2.55
N THR A 78 -8.56 -2.28 3.05
CA THR A 78 -7.42 -1.68 2.35
C THR A 78 -6.12 -1.87 3.14
N GLY A 79 -5.16 -2.55 2.53
CA GLY A 79 -3.78 -2.67 3.02
C GLY A 79 -2.93 -1.53 2.48
N VAL A 80 -2.17 -0.89 3.35
CA VAL A 80 -1.49 0.37 3.00
C VAL A 80 -0.01 0.32 3.38
N ILE A 81 0.84 0.72 2.43
CA ILE A 81 2.21 1.16 2.69
C ILE A 81 2.38 2.54 2.09
N ILE A 82 2.53 3.54 2.95
CA ILE A 82 2.83 4.92 2.53
C ILE A 82 4.07 5.37 3.30
N GLU A 83 5.09 5.83 2.57
CA GLU A 83 6.39 6.20 3.13
C GLU A 83 7.10 4.99 3.78
N THR A 84 7.82 5.19 4.88
CA THR A 84 8.54 4.12 5.57
C THR A 84 7.67 3.51 6.66
N PRO A 85 7.44 2.19 6.66
CA PRO A 85 6.69 1.54 7.71
C PRO A 85 7.32 1.76 9.10
N GLY A 86 6.51 2.27 10.04
CA GLY A 86 6.92 2.56 11.42
C GLY A 86 6.73 1.34 12.32
N PHE A 87 7.81 0.56 12.53
CA PHE A 87 7.78 -0.58 13.45
C PHE A 87 8.50 -0.27 14.76
N VAL A 88 8.08 -0.93 15.83
CA VAL A 88 8.76 -0.86 17.13
C VAL A 88 10.12 -1.56 17.03
N PRO A 89 11.25 -0.84 17.15
CA PRO A 89 12.57 -1.35 16.81
C PRO A 89 13.07 -2.47 17.75
N TYR A 90 12.53 -2.57 18.94
CA TYR A 90 12.93 -3.54 19.97
C TYR A 90 12.17 -4.87 19.90
N TYR A 91 11.19 -4.99 19.00
CA TYR A 91 10.43 -6.22 18.79
C TYR A 91 10.88 -6.94 17.51
N THR A 92 10.57 -8.24 17.42
CA THR A 92 10.73 -9.02 16.20
C THR A 92 9.69 -8.60 15.15
N GLY A 93 9.87 -8.98 13.89
CA GLY A 93 8.88 -8.73 12.84
C GLY A 93 7.52 -9.34 13.18
N PHE A 94 7.49 -10.60 13.59
CA PHE A 94 6.27 -11.28 14.01
C PHE A 94 5.56 -10.54 15.16
N HIS A 95 6.29 -10.11 16.18
CA HIS A 95 5.70 -9.42 17.32
C HIS A 95 5.11 -8.06 16.94
N ASN A 96 5.76 -7.32 16.03
CA ASN A 96 5.21 -6.07 15.48
C ASN A 96 3.87 -6.31 14.78
N LEU A 97 3.79 -7.30 13.87
CA LEU A 97 2.55 -7.60 13.16
C LEU A 97 1.45 -8.09 14.11
N LYS A 98 1.81 -8.87 15.13
CA LYS A 98 0.86 -9.33 16.14
C LYS A 98 0.22 -8.18 16.92
N ILE A 99 1.01 -7.20 17.37
CA ILE A 99 0.48 -5.99 18.04
C ILE A 99 -0.50 -5.25 17.12
N LEU A 100 -0.16 -5.08 15.84
CA LEU A 100 -1.03 -4.42 14.88
C LEU A 100 -2.36 -5.17 14.68
N SER A 101 -2.31 -6.50 14.60
CA SER A 101 -3.51 -7.33 14.50
C SER A 101 -4.42 -7.24 15.75
N GLU A 102 -3.86 -6.95 16.92
CA GLU A 102 -4.64 -6.79 18.16
C GLU A 102 -5.34 -5.42 18.26
N ILE A 103 -4.83 -4.41 17.53
CA ILE A 103 -5.43 -3.08 17.44
C ILE A 103 -6.59 -3.07 16.43
N GLY A 104 -6.45 -3.80 15.32
CA GLY A 104 -7.44 -3.90 14.25
C GLY A 104 -8.34 -5.13 14.38
N THR A 105 -8.57 -5.80 13.26
CA THR A 105 -9.29 -7.09 13.24
C THR A 105 -8.34 -8.18 13.71
N ARG A 106 -8.62 -8.74 14.87
CA ARG A 106 -7.78 -9.80 15.44
C ARG A 106 -7.73 -11.01 14.50
N ILE A 107 -6.55 -11.28 13.95
CA ILE A 107 -6.29 -12.41 13.06
C ILE A 107 -5.44 -13.48 13.78
N PRO A 108 -5.56 -14.77 13.38
CA PRO A 108 -4.75 -15.85 13.94
C PRO A 108 -3.25 -15.64 13.67
N ASP A 109 -2.41 -16.11 14.61
CA ASP A 109 -0.95 -16.08 14.48
C ASP A 109 -0.47 -16.76 13.18
N GLU A 110 -1.18 -17.78 12.71
CA GLU A 110 -0.88 -18.51 11.48
C GLU A 110 -0.97 -17.62 10.25
N ARG A 111 -1.96 -16.72 10.18
CA ARG A 111 -2.11 -15.76 9.08
C ARG A 111 -0.95 -14.75 9.06
N ILE A 112 -0.52 -14.29 10.23
CA ILE A 112 0.65 -13.41 10.34
C ILE A 112 1.91 -14.13 9.82
N LYS A 113 2.12 -15.39 10.25
CA LYS A 113 3.24 -16.21 9.81
C LYS A 113 3.21 -16.48 8.30
N GLU A 114 2.03 -16.74 7.76
CA GLU A 114 1.81 -16.93 6.32
C GLU A 114 2.17 -15.65 5.54
N ALA A 115 1.65 -14.50 5.94
CA ALA A 115 1.97 -13.21 5.30
C ALA A 115 3.47 -12.92 5.32
N MET A 116 4.17 -13.21 6.44
CA MET A 116 5.62 -13.08 6.50
C MET A 116 6.34 -14.01 5.53
N LYS A 117 5.91 -15.27 5.41
CA LYS A 117 6.50 -16.23 4.46
C LYS A 117 6.28 -15.82 3.01
N LEU A 118 5.09 -15.32 2.66
CA LEU A 118 4.76 -14.83 1.31
C LEU A 118 5.71 -13.73 0.83
N VAL A 119 6.18 -12.89 1.74
CA VAL A 119 7.15 -11.85 1.42
C VAL A 119 8.62 -12.27 1.63
N GLY A 120 8.89 -13.56 1.89
CA GLY A 120 10.24 -14.08 2.08
C GLY A 120 10.89 -13.72 3.42
N LEU A 121 10.09 -13.47 4.47
CA LEU A 121 10.59 -13.28 5.84
C LEU A 121 10.31 -14.52 6.70
N ASP A 122 11.34 -14.98 7.43
CA ASP A 122 11.17 -16.05 8.42
C ASP A 122 10.39 -15.53 9.65
N PRO A 123 9.18 -16.05 9.92
CA PRO A 123 8.41 -15.64 11.10
C PRO A 123 9.06 -16.03 12.43
N GLY A 124 9.97 -17.01 12.42
CA GLY A 124 10.75 -17.45 13.59
C GLY A 124 11.99 -16.61 13.86
N LEU A 125 12.31 -15.64 13.02
CA LEU A 125 13.50 -14.82 13.15
C LEU A 125 13.49 -14.01 14.45
N LYS A 126 14.41 -14.29 15.36
CA LYS A 126 14.52 -13.64 16.68
C LYS A 126 15.19 -12.26 16.62
N ARG A 127 15.67 -11.82 15.45
CA ARG A 127 16.27 -10.50 15.26
C ARG A 127 15.22 -9.41 15.43
N HIS A 128 15.56 -8.36 16.18
CA HIS A 128 14.71 -7.19 16.34
C HIS A 128 14.67 -6.34 15.06
N VAL A 129 13.53 -5.71 14.77
CA VAL A 129 13.31 -4.90 13.56
C VAL A 129 14.29 -3.73 13.44
N GLY A 130 14.75 -3.17 14.55
CA GLY A 130 15.81 -2.15 14.55
C GLY A 130 17.11 -2.59 13.87
N LYS A 131 17.36 -3.91 13.75
CA LYS A 131 18.52 -4.50 13.06
C LYS A 131 18.20 -5.07 11.68
N TYR A 132 16.98 -4.81 11.15
CA TYR A 132 16.59 -5.23 9.80
C TYR A 132 17.25 -4.33 8.75
N SER A 133 17.61 -4.91 7.60
CA SER A 133 17.97 -4.13 6.42
C SER A 133 16.75 -3.33 5.93
N LEU A 134 16.98 -2.37 5.03
CA LEU A 134 15.88 -1.63 4.39
C LEU A 134 14.92 -2.59 3.69
N GLY A 135 15.44 -3.54 2.89
CA GLY A 135 14.62 -4.54 2.21
C GLY A 135 13.85 -5.45 3.17
N MET A 136 14.42 -5.85 4.31
CA MET A 136 13.68 -6.62 5.32
C MET A 136 12.53 -5.81 5.94
N ARG A 137 12.73 -4.50 6.19
CA ARG A 137 11.66 -3.62 6.67
C ARG A 137 10.59 -3.42 5.61
N GLN A 138 10.98 -3.30 4.34
CA GLN A 138 10.05 -3.20 3.23
C GLN A 138 9.18 -4.46 3.10
N ARG A 139 9.80 -5.64 3.11
CA ARG A 139 9.10 -6.93 3.12
C ARG A 139 8.12 -7.04 4.31
N LEU A 140 8.53 -6.60 5.50
CA LEU A 140 7.66 -6.59 6.68
C LEU A 140 6.46 -5.64 6.51
N GLY A 141 6.65 -4.47 5.87
CA GLY A 141 5.56 -3.54 5.52
C GLY A 141 4.56 -4.18 4.55
N ILE A 142 5.06 -4.90 3.53
CA ILE A 142 4.18 -5.63 2.61
C ILE A 142 3.42 -6.74 3.36
N ALA A 143 4.09 -7.50 4.25
CA ALA A 143 3.41 -8.49 5.09
C ALA A 143 2.29 -7.86 5.95
N GLN A 144 2.53 -6.68 6.52
CA GLN A 144 1.51 -5.91 7.23
C GLN A 144 0.30 -5.59 6.34
N ALA A 145 0.54 -5.11 5.12
CA ALA A 145 -0.54 -4.71 4.22
C ALA A 145 -1.42 -5.89 3.76
N ILE A 146 -0.86 -7.12 3.75
CA ILE A 146 -1.56 -8.31 3.23
C ILE A 146 -2.09 -9.25 4.31
N MET A 147 -1.67 -9.12 5.58
CA MET A 147 -1.96 -10.10 6.62
C MET A 147 -3.45 -10.26 6.95
N GLU A 148 -4.26 -9.21 6.73
CA GLU A 148 -5.71 -9.20 6.98
C GLU A 148 -6.56 -9.56 5.76
N ASP A 149 -5.94 -10.06 4.69
CA ASP A 149 -6.63 -10.48 3.46
C ASP A 149 -7.36 -9.34 2.72
N GLN A 150 -6.74 -8.21 2.65
CA GLN A 150 -7.31 -6.98 2.10
C GLN A 150 -7.64 -7.10 0.59
N ARG A 151 -8.78 -6.51 0.16
CA ARG A 151 -9.20 -6.47 -1.25
C ARG A 151 -8.43 -5.44 -2.06
N ILE A 152 -8.00 -4.36 -1.40
CA ILE A 152 -7.31 -3.24 -2.03
C ILE A 152 -5.93 -3.11 -1.39
N LEU A 153 -4.89 -2.95 -2.20
CA LEU A 153 -3.55 -2.61 -1.75
C LEU A 153 -3.15 -1.24 -2.30
N ILE A 154 -2.66 -0.36 -1.44
CA ILE A 154 -2.10 0.95 -1.80
C ILE A 154 -0.64 0.97 -1.36
N LEU A 155 0.28 0.92 -2.32
CA LEU A 155 1.70 0.68 -2.09
C LEU A 155 2.56 1.82 -2.66
N ASP A 156 3.13 2.63 -1.79
CA ASP A 156 4.08 3.69 -2.17
C ASP A 156 5.50 3.13 -2.20
N GLU A 157 6.12 3.12 -3.38
CA GLU A 157 7.49 2.63 -3.63
C GLU A 157 7.75 1.21 -3.05
N PRO A 158 6.92 0.18 -3.36
CA PRO A 158 6.99 -1.12 -2.69
C PRO A 158 8.29 -1.90 -2.94
N PHE A 159 9.03 -1.57 -4.00
CA PHE A 159 10.28 -2.24 -4.37
C PHE A 159 11.52 -1.58 -3.77
N ASN A 160 11.35 -0.49 -3.04
CA ASN A 160 12.48 0.30 -2.53
C ASN A 160 13.31 -0.51 -1.52
N GLY A 161 14.63 -0.58 -1.76
CA GLY A 161 15.57 -1.32 -0.90
C GLY A 161 15.55 -2.84 -1.03
N LEU A 162 14.75 -3.41 -1.95
CA LEU A 162 14.80 -4.83 -2.28
C LEU A 162 15.98 -5.11 -3.22
N ASP A 163 16.54 -6.31 -3.11
CA ASP A 163 17.44 -6.88 -4.10
C ASP A 163 16.67 -7.40 -5.34
N ALA A 164 17.38 -7.79 -6.39
CA ALA A 164 16.75 -8.22 -7.64
C ALA A 164 15.78 -9.40 -7.45
N ASP A 165 16.17 -10.38 -6.64
CA ASP A 165 15.30 -11.53 -6.33
C ASP A 165 14.07 -11.09 -5.53
N GLY A 166 14.26 -10.17 -4.59
CA GLY A 166 13.17 -9.59 -3.81
C GLY A 166 12.15 -8.84 -4.64
N VAL A 167 12.60 -8.11 -5.66
CA VAL A 167 11.70 -7.44 -6.61
C VAL A 167 10.88 -8.47 -7.39
N VAL A 168 11.51 -9.55 -7.87
CA VAL A 168 10.81 -10.65 -8.58
C VAL A 168 9.77 -11.32 -7.69
N ASP A 169 10.12 -11.61 -6.43
CA ASP A 169 9.20 -12.26 -5.48
C ASP A 169 7.96 -11.38 -5.23
N ILE A 170 8.17 -10.09 -4.94
CA ILE A 170 7.05 -9.18 -4.68
C ILE A 170 6.20 -8.93 -5.92
N ARG A 171 6.80 -8.83 -7.11
CA ARG A 171 6.03 -8.74 -8.37
C ARG A 171 5.12 -9.96 -8.56
N ARG A 172 5.64 -11.17 -8.34
CA ARG A 172 4.84 -12.39 -8.41
C ARG A 172 3.68 -12.35 -7.42
N LEU A 173 3.94 -11.98 -6.18
CA LEU A 173 2.90 -11.83 -5.16
C LEU A 173 1.79 -10.86 -5.59
N LEU A 174 2.13 -9.72 -6.17
CA LEU A 174 1.13 -8.73 -6.62
C LEU A 174 0.32 -9.24 -7.83
N LEU A 175 0.93 -9.98 -8.74
CA LEU A 175 0.21 -10.63 -9.85
C LEU A 175 -0.74 -11.71 -9.34
N GLU A 176 -0.34 -12.53 -8.36
CA GLU A 176 -1.25 -13.49 -7.70
C GLU A 176 -2.41 -12.79 -7.01
N TYR A 177 -2.19 -11.60 -6.43
CA TYR A 177 -3.26 -10.77 -5.86
C TYR A 177 -4.25 -10.31 -6.92
N LYS A 178 -3.77 -9.84 -8.07
CA LYS A 178 -4.60 -9.48 -9.22
C LYS A 178 -5.44 -10.66 -9.71
N GLU A 179 -4.83 -11.85 -9.87
CA GLU A 179 -5.54 -13.07 -10.31
C GLU A 179 -6.66 -13.49 -9.35
N GLN A 180 -6.54 -13.11 -8.06
CA GLN A 180 -7.58 -13.31 -7.05
C GLN A 180 -8.69 -12.23 -7.08
N GLY A 181 -8.68 -11.34 -8.07
CA GLY A 181 -9.65 -10.25 -8.23
C GLY A 181 -9.39 -9.05 -7.29
N ARG A 182 -8.19 -8.92 -6.74
CA ARG A 182 -7.84 -7.80 -5.83
C ARG A 182 -7.26 -6.64 -6.62
N THR A 183 -7.57 -5.43 -6.19
CA THR A 183 -7.10 -4.20 -6.82
C THR A 183 -5.83 -3.70 -6.15
N VAL A 184 -4.84 -3.31 -6.94
CA VAL A 184 -3.56 -2.81 -6.41
C VAL A 184 -3.25 -1.44 -7.03
N LEU A 185 -3.00 -0.44 -6.19
CA LEU A 185 -2.50 0.86 -6.59
C LEU A 185 -1.04 0.98 -6.18
N ILE A 186 -0.15 1.18 -7.15
CA ILE A 186 1.30 1.29 -6.90
C ILE A 186 1.78 2.67 -7.32
N ALA A 187 2.54 3.35 -6.46
CA ALA A 187 3.36 4.48 -6.88
C ALA A 187 4.82 4.05 -7.02
N SER A 188 5.45 4.39 -8.13
CA SER A 188 6.88 4.18 -8.34
C SER A 188 7.49 5.30 -9.19
N HIS A 189 8.77 5.57 -8.96
CA HIS A 189 9.58 6.43 -9.82
C HIS A 189 10.30 5.61 -10.91
N ILE A 190 10.25 4.27 -10.85
CA ILE A 190 10.86 3.35 -11.81
C ILE A 190 9.79 2.87 -12.80
N ALA A 191 9.76 3.48 -13.99
CA ALA A 191 8.78 3.14 -15.03
C ALA A 191 8.81 1.66 -15.44
N GLN A 192 9.97 0.99 -15.34
CA GLN A 192 10.09 -0.42 -15.69
C GLN A 192 9.26 -1.32 -14.75
N ASP A 193 9.17 -0.98 -13.45
CA ASP A 193 8.38 -1.75 -12.48
C ASP A 193 6.89 -1.67 -12.83
N ILE A 194 6.45 -0.48 -13.22
CA ILE A 194 5.06 -0.21 -13.60
C ILE A 194 4.71 -0.93 -14.91
N ASN A 195 5.58 -0.83 -15.93
CA ASN A 195 5.32 -1.45 -17.23
C ASN A 195 5.22 -2.99 -17.20
N ILE A 196 5.79 -3.63 -16.18
CA ILE A 196 5.73 -5.11 -16.03
C ILE A 196 4.47 -5.54 -15.29
N LEU A 197 3.95 -4.72 -14.38
CA LEU A 197 2.88 -5.10 -13.45
C LEU A 197 1.52 -4.53 -13.82
N CYS A 198 1.49 -3.31 -14.35
CA CYS A 198 0.25 -2.58 -14.52
C CYS A 198 -0.45 -2.89 -15.84
N ASP A 199 -1.76 -2.75 -15.80
CA ASP A 199 -2.65 -2.90 -16.95
C ASP A 199 -2.60 -1.72 -17.91
#